data_045891718cb03d0ef526acb46241d32d
#
_entry.id   045891718cb03d0ef526acb46241d32d
#
_cell.length_a   1.000
_cell.length_b   1.000
_cell.length_c   1.000
_cell.angle_alpha   90.00
_cell.angle_beta   90.00
_cell.angle_gamma   90.00
#
_symmetry.space_group_name_H-M   'P 1'
#
loop_
_entity.id
_entity.type
_entity.pdbx_description
1 polymer ?
#
loop_
_entity_poly.entity_id
_entity_poly.type
_entity_poly.pdbx_seq_one_letter_code
_entity_poly.pdbx_strand_id
1 'polypeptide(L)'
;MKKFAILACLLLAGCSAKKSNVAVGGLCESKYVEQTAQTIADEGLGTYNVLFRKGPWNPDMLKKVIKVCRENGMTFTMDEVMDRQNHGPYQIYQDSLTQIIEVLQKNADIMDGTLVLGEFGGVNFAWPVTSARKGTASMPAVSTYSQADAWIRNRVKTQTDYADSLGLPRPYISIGPEFGAYSHLLRSGIDRIDVEMCFGEETERRYASVIGASKAFGKERFGVDNAMLWYGGEQQDELWFQRYRTSWYHAYLRGANPIYAEHGVTNYNAYIKRLDTDDPLVVRFRKELGDFASWVAKNPRPEGLPRAAVAFMQGRMDGYVGSWQTHKWGQRLNEDFRIGGDERAWKIVDQCYEREGWNSRDVNGEIELSGNPPLGTVNVIPYDIPSEELAQYKVVIFLGYNAMDDELYAKLVNYVSEGGVILMAARHLDTADSPLQNFTAYNGGDWTELTGLKALDGRRRMKFGVKFTANPSCGWKFHQYGTACDPWFTDGGFMMPEFENHGADTLAVGAEVMWEKKFSTDECLLFEHKIGKGSVIFCPSISPVGSPELYPLYLYLVRRALEGVDVYPKVECTDGVRWSCYEDGTVLLLNTEYHVGQEVIVHQSPTKSRKIKLSPGELKVIR
;
A
#
# COMPACT_ATOMS: atom_id res chain seq x y z
N MET A 1 54.14 34.35 -19.64
CA MET A 1 53.01 33.54 -20.15
C MET A 1 52.97 32.16 -19.48
N LYS A 2 52.90 32.08 -18.16
CA LYS A 2 52.81 30.81 -17.40
C LYS A 2 51.90 30.90 -16.16
N LYS A 3 50.98 31.87 -16.11
CA LYS A 3 50.04 32.06 -14.99
C LYS A 3 48.55 32.00 -15.37
N PHE A 4 48.22 31.67 -16.61
CA PHE A 4 46.83 31.56 -17.07
C PHE A 4 46.31 30.14 -17.31
N ALA A 5 47.17 29.12 -17.15
CA ALA A 5 46.78 27.72 -17.39
C ALA A 5 46.30 26.97 -16.15
N ILE A 6 46.35 27.55 -14.94
CA ILE A 6 45.94 26.88 -13.69
C ILE A 6 44.51 27.25 -13.28
N LEU A 7 43.95 28.32 -13.84
CA LEU A 7 42.56 28.76 -13.50
C LEU A 7 41.48 28.07 -14.35
N ALA A 8 41.85 27.44 -15.46
CA ALA A 8 40.90 26.72 -16.33
C ALA A 8 40.63 25.26 -15.89
N CYS A 9 41.50 24.67 -15.05
CA CYS A 9 41.29 23.32 -14.52
C CYS A 9 40.49 23.26 -13.21
N LEU A 10 40.21 24.40 -12.58
CA LEU A 10 39.43 24.48 -11.34
C LEU A 10 37.93 24.80 -11.54
N LEU A 11 37.52 25.07 -12.78
CA LEU A 11 36.10 25.33 -13.14
C LEU A 11 35.40 24.15 -13.82
N LEU A 12 36.07 23.02 -13.98
CA LEU A 12 35.45 21.75 -14.47
C LEU A 12 35.23 20.70 -13.38
N ALA A 13 35.49 21.01 -12.13
CA ALA A 13 35.29 20.11 -10.99
C ALA A 13 34.08 20.59 -10.16
N GLY A 14 32.87 20.62 -10.74
CA GLY A 14 31.79 21.12 -9.95
C GLY A 14 30.37 20.96 -10.52
N CYS A 15 30.13 19.87 -11.23
CA CYS A 15 28.77 19.34 -11.40
C CYS A 15 28.88 17.82 -11.62
N SER A 16 29.28 17.10 -10.59
CA SER A 16 28.90 15.69 -10.53
C SER A 16 27.37 15.71 -10.34
N ALA A 17 26.63 15.49 -11.40
CA ALA A 17 25.21 15.19 -11.28
C ALA A 17 25.09 14.13 -10.18
N LYS A 18 24.33 14.42 -9.10
CA LYS A 18 24.08 13.42 -8.06
C LYS A 18 23.56 12.19 -8.79
N LYS A 19 24.28 11.08 -8.68
CA LYS A 19 23.81 9.79 -9.20
C LYS A 19 22.44 9.52 -8.56
N SER A 20 21.49 9.03 -9.34
CA SER A 20 20.22 8.60 -8.77
C SER A 20 20.48 7.56 -7.68
N ASN A 21 19.79 7.71 -6.55
CA ASN A 21 19.81 6.76 -5.45
C ASN A 21 18.79 5.63 -5.62
N VAL A 22 18.03 5.60 -6.71
CA VAL A 22 17.02 4.57 -7.00
C VAL A 22 17.63 3.48 -7.86
N ALA A 23 17.61 2.26 -7.35
CA ALA A 23 18.04 1.07 -8.05
C ALA A 23 16.96 0.61 -9.03
N VAL A 24 17.34 0.43 -10.29
CA VAL A 24 16.47 -0.07 -11.36
C VAL A 24 17.12 -1.32 -11.94
N GLY A 25 16.33 -2.32 -12.34
CA GLY A 25 16.87 -3.52 -12.95
C GLY A 25 15.84 -4.59 -13.28
N GLY A 26 16.24 -5.83 -13.22
CA GLY A 26 15.37 -6.93 -13.63
C GLY A 26 15.68 -8.26 -12.96
N LEU A 27 14.76 -9.20 -13.17
CA LEU A 27 14.84 -10.53 -12.65
C LEU A 27 15.70 -11.41 -13.56
N CYS A 28 16.66 -12.09 -12.96
CA CYS A 28 17.60 -13.00 -13.61
C CYS A 28 17.28 -14.44 -13.23
N GLU A 29 16.71 -15.21 -14.16
CA GLU A 29 16.39 -16.61 -13.90
C GLU A 29 17.64 -17.48 -13.76
N SER A 30 17.68 -18.36 -12.77
CA SER A 30 18.85 -19.20 -12.42
C SER A 30 19.48 -19.97 -13.57
N LYS A 31 18.69 -20.37 -14.56
CA LYS A 31 19.22 -21.07 -15.73
C LYS A 31 20.03 -20.17 -16.66
N TYR A 32 19.69 -18.88 -16.71
CA TYR A 32 20.27 -17.88 -17.61
C TYR A 32 20.78 -16.64 -16.86
N VAL A 33 21.00 -16.79 -15.57
CA VAL A 33 21.32 -15.68 -14.66
C VAL A 33 22.53 -14.86 -15.12
N GLU A 34 23.59 -15.54 -15.60
CA GLU A 34 24.79 -14.86 -16.09
C GLU A 34 24.48 -14.04 -17.35
N GLN A 35 23.80 -14.63 -18.33
CA GLN A 35 23.41 -13.94 -19.57
C GLN A 35 22.47 -12.77 -19.30
N THR A 36 21.49 -12.96 -18.40
CA THR A 36 20.54 -11.90 -18.06
C THR A 36 21.23 -10.75 -17.36
N ALA A 37 22.09 -11.01 -16.38
CA ALA A 37 22.89 -9.98 -15.70
C ALA A 37 23.82 -9.24 -16.67
N GLN A 38 24.44 -9.97 -17.62
CA GLN A 38 25.27 -9.37 -18.64
C GLN A 38 24.44 -8.48 -19.59
N THR A 39 23.25 -8.92 -20.01
CA THR A 39 22.34 -8.11 -20.83
C THR A 39 21.93 -6.82 -20.11
N ILE A 40 21.61 -6.89 -18.81
CA ILE A 40 21.28 -5.70 -18.01
C ILE A 40 22.45 -4.71 -18.02
N ALA A 41 23.67 -5.21 -17.87
CA ALA A 41 24.88 -4.38 -17.89
C ALA A 41 25.15 -3.77 -19.27
N ASP A 42 25.18 -4.58 -20.31
CA ASP A 42 25.60 -4.20 -21.66
C ASP A 42 24.61 -3.22 -22.32
N GLU A 43 23.31 -3.40 -22.07
CA GLU A 43 22.27 -2.54 -22.62
C GLU A 43 21.89 -1.37 -21.70
N GLY A 44 22.52 -1.26 -20.51
CA GLY A 44 22.25 -0.17 -19.56
C GLY A 44 20.83 -0.20 -18.98
N LEU A 45 20.30 -1.39 -18.73
CA LEU A 45 18.93 -1.59 -18.24
C LEU A 45 18.79 -1.30 -16.74
N GLY A 46 19.87 -0.94 -16.07
CA GLY A 46 19.90 -0.54 -14.66
C GLY A 46 21.12 -1.06 -13.91
N THR A 47 21.04 -1.02 -12.58
CA THR A 47 22.12 -1.38 -11.66
C THR A 47 21.68 -2.41 -10.61
N TYR A 48 20.57 -3.10 -10.83
CA TYR A 48 19.98 -4.00 -9.87
C TYR A 48 19.58 -5.33 -10.49
N ASN A 49 19.88 -6.42 -9.81
CA ASN A 49 19.58 -7.77 -10.27
C ASN A 49 18.84 -8.54 -9.18
N VAL A 50 17.72 -9.12 -9.51
CA VAL A 50 17.04 -10.12 -8.68
C VAL A 50 17.43 -11.49 -9.18
N LEU A 51 18.21 -12.23 -8.39
CA LEU A 51 18.68 -13.56 -8.75
C LEU A 51 17.59 -14.58 -8.39
N PHE A 52 16.67 -14.76 -9.31
CA PHE A 52 15.50 -15.62 -9.14
C PHE A 52 15.84 -17.07 -9.46
N ARG A 53 15.15 -17.97 -8.80
CA ARG A 53 15.43 -19.36 -8.92
C ARG A 53 14.30 -20.18 -9.55
N LYS A 54 14.58 -20.79 -10.70
CA LYS A 54 13.84 -21.95 -11.20
C LYS A 54 14.77 -23.11 -11.53
N GLY A 55 15.56 -23.58 -10.59
CA GLY A 55 16.49 -24.67 -10.77
C GLY A 55 17.61 -24.69 -9.73
N PRO A 56 18.55 -25.64 -9.82
CA PRO A 56 19.64 -25.74 -8.86
C PRO A 56 20.65 -24.59 -9.01
N TRP A 57 20.81 -23.79 -7.96
CA TRP A 57 21.98 -22.94 -7.82
C TRP A 57 23.23 -23.81 -7.63
N ASN A 58 24.31 -23.49 -8.32
CA ASN A 58 25.60 -23.97 -7.96
C ASN A 58 26.55 -22.80 -7.64
N PRO A 59 27.56 -23.02 -6.78
CA PRO A 59 28.47 -21.96 -6.36
C PRO A 59 29.21 -21.27 -7.51
N ASP A 60 29.53 -21.98 -8.57
CA ASP A 60 30.31 -21.44 -9.69
C ASP A 60 29.46 -20.55 -10.59
N MET A 61 28.19 -20.90 -10.81
CA MET A 61 27.23 -20.03 -11.49
C MET A 61 27.03 -18.75 -10.69
N LEU A 62 26.85 -18.85 -9.37
CA LEU A 62 26.68 -17.69 -8.49
C LEU A 62 27.92 -16.77 -8.53
N LYS A 63 29.12 -17.34 -8.47
CA LYS A 63 30.38 -16.56 -8.60
C LYS A 63 30.46 -15.80 -9.91
N LYS A 64 30.03 -16.40 -11.01
CA LYS A 64 30.05 -15.76 -12.34
C LYS A 64 29.11 -14.56 -12.39
N VAL A 65 27.87 -14.69 -11.96
CA VAL A 65 26.90 -13.58 -11.97
C VAL A 65 27.34 -12.46 -11.02
N ILE A 66 27.86 -12.80 -9.84
CA ILE A 66 28.39 -11.81 -8.89
C ILE A 66 29.59 -11.07 -9.50
N LYS A 67 30.44 -11.75 -10.27
CA LYS A 67 31.54 -11.10 -11.01
C LYS A 67 30.98 -10.06 -11.99
N VAL A 68 29.95 -10.40 -12.79
CA VAL A 68 29.29 -9.45 -13.69
C VAL A 68 28.78 -8.25 -12.90
N CYS A 69 28.10 -8.47 -11.76
CA CYS A 69 27.60 -7.38 -10.93
C CYS A 69 28.73 -6.44 -10.45
N ARG A 70 29.84 -7.00 -9.94
CA ARG A 70 30.98 -6.20 -9.46
C ARG A 70 31.66 -5.39 -10.56
N GLU A 71 31.92 -6.01 -11.70
CA GLU A 71 32.60 -5.37 -12.83
C GLU A 71 31.78 -4.21 -13.41
N ASN A 72 30.45 -4.23 -13.24
CA ASN A 72 29.53 -3.22 -13.77
C ASN A 72 28.91 -2.32 -12.67
N GLY A 73 29.38 -2.41 -11.42
CA GLY A 73 28.88 -1.58 -10.31
C GLY A 73 27.40 -1.80 -9.97
N MET A 74 26.93 -3.03 -10.16
CA MET A 74 25.55 -3.44 -9.88
C MET A 74 25.45 -4.10 -8.50
N THR A 75 24.26 -3.99 -7.91
CA THR A 75 23.85 -4.75 -6.71
C THR A 75 22.95 -5.90 -7.08
N PHE A 76 22.76 -6.83 -6.17
CA PHE A 76 21.84 -7.95 -6.37
C PHE A 76 21.09 -8.32 -5.10
N THR A 77 19.95 -8.97 -5.27
CA THR A 77 19.24 -9.72 -4.23
C THR A 77 19.20 -11.19 -4.60
N MET A 78 19.10 -12.02 -3.57
CA MET A 78 19.03 -13.46 -3.74
C MET A 78 17.63 -13.95 -3.40
N ASP A 79 16.95 -14.56 -4.36
CA ASP A 79 15.64 -15.13 -4.19
C ASP A 79 15.71 -16.57 -3.67
N GLU A 80 14.79 -16.94 -2.80
CA GLU A 80 14.46 -18.30 -2.34
C GLU A 80 15.59 -19.17 -1.73
N VAL A 81 16.77 -18.65 -1.42
CA VAL A 81 17.83 -19.43 -0.75
C VAL A 81 17.36 -19.95 0.61
N MET A 82 16.43 -19.26 1.22
CA MET A 82 16.06 -19.41 2.62
C MET A 82 14.78 -20.19 2.83
N ASP A 83 13.99 -20.45 1.79
CA ASP A 83 12.66 -21.06 1.95
C ASP A 83 12.72 -22.58 1.94
N ARG A 84 13.27 -23.15 3.00
CA ARG A 84 13.32 -24.61 3.19
C ARG A 84 11.97 -25.27 3.46
N GLN A 85 10.98 -24.51 3.92
CA GLN A 85 9.73 -25.09 4.42
C GLN A 85 8.60 -25.09 3.39
N ASN A 86 8.69 -24.23 2.37
CA ASN A 86 7.57 -23.98 1.45
C ASN A 86 7.69 -24.68 0.09
N HIS A 87 8.89 -25.02 -0.33
CA HIS A 87 9.10 -25.57 -1.67
C HIS A 87 9.45 -27.05 -1.65
N GLY A 88 8.52 -27.92 -1.29
CA GLY A 88 8.55 -29.37 -1.55
C GLY A 88 9.93 -29.99 -1.83
N PRO A 89 10.09 -30.93 -2.77
CA PRO A 89 11.29 -31.75 -2.96
C PRO A 89 12.52 -31.02 -3.54
N TYR A 90 12.68 -29.72 -3.34
CA TYR A 90 13.93 -29.02 -3.64
C TYR A 90 15.08 -29.37 -2.67
N GLN A 91 15.10 -30.59 -2.20
CA GLN A 91 16.18 -31.20 -1.43
C GLN A 91 17.55 -31.22 -2.13
N ILE A 92 17.58 -30.87 -3.41
CA ILE A 92 18.77 -30.91 -4.28
C ILE A 92 19.89 -29.92 -3.84
N TYR A 93 19.59 -29.06 -2.87
CA TYR A 93 20.51 -27.96 -2.46
C TYR A 93 21.33 -28.21 -1.22
N GLN A 94 21.06 -29.24 -0.44
CA GLN A 94 21.75 -29.42 0.84
C GLN A 94 23.27 -29.54 0.66
N ASP A 95 23.71 -30.21 -0.40
CA ASP A 95 25.15 -30.41 -0.66
C ASP A 95 25.90 -29.12 -1.10
N SER A 96 25.18 -28.16 -1.71
CA SER A 96 25.78 -26.90 -2.19
C SER A 96 25.45 -25.70 -1.31
N LEU A 97 24.52 -25.82 -0.36
CA LEU A 97 23.99 -24.67 0.40
C LEU A 97 25.09 -23.96 1.19
N THR A 98 25.94 -24.70 1.90
CA THR A 98 27.03 -24.11 2.67
C THR A 98 27.96 -23.28 1.78
N GLN A 99 28.33 -23.81 0.60
CA GLN A 99 29.19 -23.11 -0.35
C GLN A 99 28.50 -21.88 -0.95
N ILE A 100 27.19 -21.94 -1.20
CA ILE A 100 26.40 -20.79 -1.66
C ILE A 100 26.39 -19.70 -0.59
N ILE A 101 26.11 -20.04 0.67
CA ILE A 101 26.13 -19.11 1.79
C ILE A 101 27.50 -18.44 1.93
N GLU A 102 28.59 -19.22 1.85
CA GLU A 102 29.94 -18.66 1.88
C GLU A 102 30.21 -17.65 0.74
N VAL A 103 29.69 -17.95 -0.47
CA VAL A 103 29.82 -17.02 -1.60
C VAL A 103 29.01 -15.75 -1.34
N LEU A 104 27.80 -15.85 -0.83
CA LEU A 104 26.95 -14.70 -0.51
C LEU A 104 27.57 -13.84 0.60
N GLN A 105 28.03 -14.45 1.70
CA GLN A 105 28.69 -13.74 2.81
C GLN A 105 29.93 -12.95 2.35
N LYS A 106 30.75 -13.53 1.46
CA LYS A 106 31.92 -12.86 0.88
C LYS A 106 31.57 -11.68 -0.03
N ASN A 107 30.33 -11.56 -0.43
CA ASN A 107 29.82 -10.53 -1.35
C ASN A 107 28.66 -9.73 -0.77
N ALA A 108 28.51 -9.74 0.55
CA ALA A 108 27.46 -9.02 1.26
C ALA A 108 27.49 -7.49 1.03
N ASP A 109 28.63 -6.94 0.67
CA ASP A 109 28.84 -5.52 0.36
C ASP A 109 28.08 -5.03 -0.89
N ILE A 110 27.81 -5.93 -1.84
CA ILE A 110 26.98 -5.62 -3.04
C ILE A 110 25.62 -6.35 -3.02
N MET A 111 25.35 -7.09 -1.96
CA MET A 111 24.07 -7.77 -1.79
C MET A 111 23.06 -6.83 -1.13
N ASP A 112 21.95 -6.55 -1.78
CA ASP A 112 20.93 -5.63 -1.28
C ASP A 112 19.91 -6.29 -0.36
N GLY A 113 19.72 -7.59 -0.46
CA GLY A 113 18.80 -8.32 0.40
C GLY A 113 18.70 -9.80 0.08
N THR A 114 18.02 -10.51 0.96
CA THR A 114 17.73 -11.95 0.84
C THR A 114 16.22 -12.17 0.95
N LEU A 115 15.61 -12.75 -0.06
CA LEU A 115 14.21 -13.12 0.00
C LEU A 115 14.02 -14.28 0.98
N VAL A 116 13.22 -14.07 2.00
CA VAL A 116 13.00 -15.06 3.08
C VAL A 116 11.69 -15.83 2.92
N LEU A 117 10.71 -15.25 2.30
CA LEU A 117 9.41 -15.85 2.00
C LEU A 117 8.91 -15.25 0.69
N GLY A 118 8.85 -16.03 -0.38
CA GLY A 118 8.28 -15.58 -1.65
C GLY A 118 6.76 -15.60 -1.62
N GLU A 119 6.12 -14.63 -2.27
CA GLU A 119 4.66 -14.53 -2.43
C GLU A 119 3.88 -14.98 -1.18
N PHE A 120 4.09 -14.28 -0.08
CA PHE A 120 3.66 -14.71 1.25
C PHE A 120 2.20 -15.19 1.30
N GLY A 121 1.28 -14.46 0.71
CA GLY A 121 -0.14 -14.80 0.68
C GLY A 121 -0.45 -16.02 -0.16
N GLY A 122 0.19 -16.16 -1.32
CA GLY A 122 0.10 -17.35 -2.16
C GLY A 122 0.60 -18.60 -1.43
N VAL A 123 1.83 -18.52 -0.95
CA VAL A 123 2.53 -19.65 -0.32
C VAL A 123 1.86 -20.11 0.99
N ASN A 124 1.48 -19.17 1.85
CA ASN A 124 1.01 -19.54 3.20
C ASN A 124 -0.52 -19.65 3.30
N PHE A 125 -1.27 -18.97 2.45
CA PHE A 125 -2.73 -18.92 2.56
C PHE A 125 -3.45 -19.64 1.41
N ALA A 126 -3.07 -19.38 0.17
CA ALA A 126 -3.85 -19.85 -0.97
C ALA A 126 -3.43 -21.23 -1.47
N TRP A 127 -2.17 -21.40 -1.81
CA TRP A 127 -1.70 -22.58 -2.53
C TRP A 127 -1.76 -23.90 -1.76
N PRO A 128 -1.52 -23.93 -0.43
CA PRO A 128 -1.67 -25.16 0.32
C PRO A 128 -3.09 -25.75 0.24
N VAL A 129 -4.10 -24.88 0.15
CA VAL A 129 -5.52 -25.25 0.09
C VAL A 129 -5.97 -25.56 -1.35
N THR A 130 -5.48 -24.80 -2.33
CA THR A 130 -5.91 -24.92 -3.72
C THR A 130 -5.20 -26.04 -4.51
N SER A 131 -4.37 -26.84 -3.87
CA SER A 131 -3.64 -27.96 -4.47
C SER A 131 -2.40 -27.61 -5.29
N ALA A 132 -2.10 -26.37 -5.55
CA ALA A 132 -0.94 -25.99 -6.35
C ALA A 132 0.38 -26.42 -5.68
N ARG A 133 0.43 -26.40 -4.36
CA ARG A 133 1.62 -26.80 -3.55
C ARG A 133 1.18 -27.61 -2.31
N LYS A 134 0.58 -28.75 -2.52
CA LYS A 134 0.20 -29.66 -1.42
C LYS A 134 1.43 -30.04 -0.59
N GLY A 135 1.31 -29.97 0.73
CA GLY A 135 2.37 -30.34 1.66
C GLY A 135 3.24 -29.17 2.15
N THR A 136 2.99 -27.96 1.67
CA THR A 136 3.60 -26.76 2.28
C THR A 136 2.91 -26.41 3.59
N ALA A 137 3.65 -25.74 4.50
CA ALA A 137 3.09 -25.33 5.77
C ALA A 137 2.03 -24.23 5.54
N SER A 138 0.77 -24.56 5.74
CA SER A 138 -0.33 -23.61 5.78
C SER A 138 -0.62 -23.17 7.20
N MET A 139 -1.29 -22.02 7.35
CA MET A 139 -1.81 -21.63 8.66
C MET A 139 -2.80 -22.68 9.16
N PRO A 140 -2.61 -23.22 10.38
CA PRO A 140 -3.59 -24.13 10.98
C PRO A 140 -4.91 -23.38 11.22
N ALA A 141 -6.01 -24.13 11.31
CA ALA A 141 -7.27 -23.54 11.73
C ALA A 141 -7.14 -23.01 13.16
N VAL A 142 -7.55 -21.77 13.37
CA VAL A 142 -7.49 -21.08 14.67
C VAL A 142 -8.89 -20.60 15.06
N SER A 143 -9.09 -20.29 16.35
CA SER A 143 -10.36 -19.83 16.89
C SER A 143 -10.36 -18.32 17.19
N THR A 144 -9.20 -17.71 17.28
CA THR A 144 -9.05 -16.30 17.62
C THR A 144 -8.13 -15.54 16.66
N TYR A 145 -8.32 -14.24 16.57
CA TYR A 145 -7.46 -13.35 15.79
C TYR A 145 -6.04 -13.29 16.35
N SER A 146 -5.90 -13.30 17.69
CA SER A 146 -4.59 -13.34 18.36
C SER A 146 -3.79 -14.59 18.01
N GLN A 147 -4.44 -15.74 17.85
CA GLN A 147 -3.76 -16.98 17.43
C GLN A 147 -3.26 -16.84 15.98
N ALA A 148 -4.06 -16.23 15.10
CA ALA A 148 -3.68 -16.00 13.70
C ALA A 148 -2.48 -15.05 13.58
N ASP A 149 -2.53 -13.91 14.28
CA ASP A 149 -1.45 -12.93 14.32
C ASP A 149 -0.14 -13.54 14.89
N ALA A 150 -0.25 -14.30 15.98
CA ALA A 150 0.90 -14.99 16.56
C ALA A 150 1.53 -16.01 15.60
N TRP A 151 0.71 -16.71 14.80
CA TRP A 151 1.22 -17.65 13.80
C TRP A 151 2.01 -16.92 12.71
N ILE A 152 1.47 -15.81 12.15
CA ILE A 152 2.16 -15.01 11.14
C ILE A 152 3.50 -14.50 11.68
N ARG A 153 3.49 -13.89 12.85
CA ARG A 153 4.71 -13.37 13.49
C ARG A 153 5.76 -14.45 13.71
N ASN A 154 5.36 -15.60 14.25
CA ASN A 154 6.29 -16.69 14.47
C ASN A 154 6.84 -17.28 13.15
N ARG A 155 5.97 -17.38 12.13
CA ARG A 155 6.35 -17.87 10.81
C ARG A 155 7.42 -16.98 10.16
N VAL A 156 7.21 -15.69 10.18
CA VAL A 156 8.14 -14.69 9.63
C VAL A 156 9.42 -14.65 10.45
N LYS A 157 9.30 -14.55 11.79
CA LYS A 157 10.44 -14.49 12.69
C LYS A 157 11.37 -15.68 12.55
N THR A 158 10.85 -16.88 12.39
CA THR A 158 11.67 -18.08 12.17
C THR A 158 12.56 -17.94 10.92
N GLN A 159 12.07 -17.30 9.86
CA GLN A 159 12.82 -17.11 8.63
C GLN A 159 13.85 -15.97 8.77
N THR A 160 13.47 -14.86 9.40
CA THR A 160 14.39 -13.74 9.63
C THR A 160 15.52 -14.14 10.58
N ASP A 161 15.22 -14.83 11.69
CA ASP A 161 16.23 -15.34 12.63
C ASP A 161 17.21 -16.31 11.93
N TYR A 162 16.72 -17.10 10.98
CA TYR A 162 17.59 -17.98 10.20
C TYR A 162 18.50 -17.17 9.26
N ALA A 163 17.97 -16.16 8.56
CA ALA A 163 18.77 -15.27 7.73
C ALA A 163 19.86 -14.58 8.55
N ASP A 164 19.51 -14.06 9.71
CA ASP A 164 20.45 -13.43 10.64
C ASP A 164 21.53 -14.39 11.11
N SER A 165 21.17 -15.63 11.43
CA SER A 165 22.13 -16.68 11.83
C SER A 165 23.16 -17.00 10.76
N LEU A 166 22.83 -16.74 9.50
CA LEU A 166 23.71 -16.93 8.36
C LEU A 166 24.52 -15.67 8.01
N GLY A 167 24.28 -14.56 8.72
CA GLY A 167 24.93 -13.27 8.43
C GLY A 167 24.59 -12.71 7.05
N LEU A 168 23.43 -13.05 6.52
CA LEU A 168 22.97 -12.51 5.23
C LEU A 168 22.19 -11.21 5.44
N PRO A 169 22.40 -10.20 4.55
CA PRO A 169 21.80 -8.89 4.75
C PRO A 169 20.31 -8.89 4.46
N ARG A 170 19.58 -8.08 5.22
CA ARG A 170 18.25 -7.57 4.96
C ARG A 170 17.24 -8.61 4.45
N PRO A 171 16.59 -9.35 5.35
CA PRO A 171 15.47 -10.20 4.96
C PRO A 171 14.35 -9.37 4.34
N TYR A 172 13.92 -9.73 3.12
CA TYR A 172 12.81 -9.07 2.46
C TYR A 172 11.78 -10.07 1.95
N ILE A 173 10.59 -9.59 1.64
CA ILE A 173 9.48 -10.35 1.05
C ILE A 173 9.03 -9.66 -0.22
N SER A 174 8.87 -10.41 -1.30
CA SER A 174 8.04 -10.01 -2.44
C SER A 174 6.62 -10.47 -2.16
N ILE A 175 5.65 -9.59 -2.33
CA ILE A 175 4.26 -9.87 -1.94
C ILE A 175 3.27 -9.22 -2.91
N GLY A 176 2.32 -10.03 -3.36
CA GLY A 176 1.25 -9.64 -4.25
C GLY A 176 0.17 -8.76 -3.61
N PRO A 177 -1.11 -9.02 -3.87
CA PRO A 177 -2.22 -8.16 -3.45
C PRO A 177 -2.55 -8.18 -1.96
N GLU A 178 -1.71 -8.77 -1.12
CA GLU A 178 -1.94 -8.87 0.32
C GLU A 178 -1.56 -7.60 1.08
N PHE A 179 -2.01 -6.45 0.63
CA PHE A 179 -1.67 -5.15 1.21
C PHE A 179 -1.96 -5.05 2.72
N GLY A 180 -2.96 -5.74 3.22
CA GLY A 180 -3.29 -5.78 4.65
C GLY A 180 -2.30 -6.58 5.49
N ALA A 181 -1.42 -7.39 4.87
CA ALA A 181 -0.39 -8.14 5.58
C ALA A 181 0.90 -7.33 5.82
N TYR A 182 1.13 -6.23 5.11
CA TYR A 182 2.41 -5.53 5.15
C TYR A 182 2.84 -5.10 6.56
N SER A 183 1.91 -4.55 7.35
CA SER A 183 2.19 -4.17 8.74
C SER A 183 2.53 -5.38 9.62
N HIS A 184 1.86 -6.50 9.44
CA HIS A 184 2.13 -7.72 10.19
C HIS A 184 3.51 -8.29 9.86
N LEU A 185 3.92 -8.23 8.60
CA LEU A 185 5.23 -8.71 8.14
C LEU A 185 6.37 -7.84 8.67
N LEU A 186 6.26 -6.52 8.54
CA LEU A 186 7.29 -5.59 9.03
C LEU A 186 7.43 -5.64 10.55
N ARG A 187 6.31 -5.74 11.28
CA ARG A 187 6.30 -5.97 12.75
C ARG A 187 7.04 -7.25 13.13
N SER A 188 7.06 -8.25 12.26
CA SER A 188 7.67 -9.55 12.52
C SER A 188 9.16 -9.63 12.18
N GLY A 189 9.78 -8.52 11.76
CA GLY A 189 11.22 -8.43 11.54
C GLY A 189 11.66 -8.36 10.07
N ILE A 190 10.74 -8.33 9.12
CA ILE A 190 11.08 -8.07 7.72
C ILE A 190 11.67 -6.66 7.59
N ASP A 191 12.74 -6.56 6.83
CA ASP A 191 13.43 -5.27 6.62
C ASP A 191 12.84 -4.47 5.46
N ARG A 192 12.33 -5.15 4.43
CA ARG A 192 11.75 -4.52 3.23
C ARG A 192 10.62 -5.38 2.65
N ILE A 193 9.62 -4.72 2.13
CA ILE A 193 8.59 -5.32 1.28
C ILE A 193 8.82 -4.86 -0.15
N ASP A 194 8.87 -5.79 -1.09
CA ASP A 194 8.81 -5.52 -2.51
C ASP A 194 7.39 -5.83 -2.98
N VAL A 195 6.69 -4.80 -3.41
CA VAL A 195 5.29 -4.92 -3.82
C VAL A 195 5.23 -5.42 -5.25
N GLU A 196 4.62 -6.57 -5.45
CA GLU A 196 4.35 -7.10 -6.78
C GLU A 196 3.20 -6.32 -7.41
N MET A 197 3.47 -5.62 -8.52
CA MET A 197 2.50 -4.83 -9.26
C MET A 197 2.04 -5.55 -10.50
N CYS A 198 0.82 -6.08 -10.43
CA CYS A 198 0.13 -6.72 -11.55
C CYS A 198 -0.93 -5.79 -12.14
N PHE A 199 -1.47 -6.13 -13.31
CA PHE A 199 -2.66 -5.46 -13.82
C PHE A 199 -3.89 -5.71 -12.93
N GLY A 200 -4.77 -4.72 -12.87
CA GLY A 200 -6.11 -4.87 -12.30
C GLY A 200 -6.23 -4.89 -10.82
N GLU A 201 -5.22 -4.47 -10.15
CA GLU A 201 -5.20 -4.54 -8.72
C GLU A 201 -5.22 -3.15 -8.09
N GLU A 202 -5.53 -3.10 -6.82
CA GLU A 202 -5.71 -1.87 -6.03
C GLU A 202 -4.37 -1.15 -5.81
N THR A 203 -3.80 -0.64 -6.88
CA THR A 203 -2.45 -0.05 -6.96
C THR A 203 -2.22 1.01 -5.89
N GLU A 204 -3.13 1.97 -5.77
CA GLU A 204 -2.96 3.06 -4.79
C GLU A 204 -3.09 2.55 -3.35
N ARG A 205 -3.98 1.61 -3.07
CA ARG A 205 -4.13 1.02 -1.75
C ARG A 205 -2.89 0.23 -1.34
N ARG A 206 -2.24 -0.47 -2.27
CA ARG A 206 -0.96 -1.14 -2.03
C ARG A 206 0.14 -0.13 -1.69
N TYR A 207 0.29 0.93 -2.46
CA TYR A 207 1.26 1.99 -2.15
C TYR A 207 0.96 2.67 -0.83
N ALA A 208 -0.30 3.01 -0.56
CA ALA A 208 -0.71 3.59 0.71
C ALA A 208 -0.33 2.69 1.89
N SER A 209 -0.53 1.38 1.74
CA SER A 209 -0.24 0.40 2.80
C SER A 209 1.25 0.19 3.02
N VAL A 210 2.04 0.00 1.96
CA VAL A 210 3.47 -0.24 2.12
C VAL A 210 4.20 1.00 2.64
N ILE A 211 3.82 2.20 2.18
CA ILE A 211 4.42 3.46 2.65
C ILE A 211 4.07 3.68 4.12
N GLY A 212 2.79 3.55 4.49
CA GLY A 212 2.34 3.75 5.87
C GLY A 212 2.94 2.74 6.85
N ALA A 213 2.96 1.47 6.49
CA ALA A 213 3.60 0.44 7.28
C ALA A 213 5.13 0.65 7.39
N SER A 214 5.81 1.00 6.30
CA SER A 214 7.25 1.28 6.32
C SER A 214 7.58 2.42 7.28
N LYS A 215 6.84 3.53 7.24
CA LYS A 215 7.02 4.66 8.17
C LYS A 215 6.80 4.22 9.62
N ALA A 216 5.72 3.48 9.89
CA ALA A 216 5.39 3.02 11.24
C ALA A 216 6.49 2.14 11.87
N PHE A 217 7.21 1.38 11.06
CA PHE A 217 8.29 0.50 11.53
C PHE A 217 9.70 1.05 11.23
N GLY A 218 9.84 2.34 10.94
CA GLY A 218 11.13 3.00 10.71
C GLY A 218 11.89 2.45 9.50
N LYS A 219 11.17 1.96 8.48
CA LYS A 219 11.79 1.49 7.24
C LYS A 219 11.89 2.62 6.23
N GLU A 220 13.10 2.82 5.72
CA GLU A 220 13.38 3.95 4.83
C GLU A 220 12.91 3.73 3.39
N ARG A 221 12.60 2.47 3.02
CA ARG A 221 12.28 2.11 1.64
C ARG A 221 11.41 0.85 1.53
N PHE A 222 10.74 0.73 0.41
CA PHE A 222 10.11 -0.47 -0.11
C PHE A 222 10.51 -0.66 -1.57
N GLY A 223 10.42 -1.87 -2.11
CA GLY A 223 10.66 -2.15 -3.52
C GLY A 223 9.36 -2.32 -4.32
N VAL A 224 9.51 -2.37 -5.64
CA VAL A 224 8.43 -2.75 -6.56
C VAL A 224 8.93 -3.79 -7.54
N ASP A 225 8.27 -4.91 -7.56
CA ASP A 225 8.33 -5.94 -8.58
C ASP A 225 7.29 -5.62 -9.65
N ASN A 226 7.73 -5.22 -10.83
CA ASN A 226 6.82 -4.88 -11.91
C ASN A 226 6.42 -6.13 -12.70
N ALA A 227 5.35 -6.76 -12.23
CA ALA A 227 4.82 -8.03 -12.70
C ALA A 227 3.59 -7.86 -13.62
N MET A 228 3.58 -6.82 -14.44
CA MET A 228 2.41 -6.39 -15.24
C MET A 228 1.94 -7.39 -16.30
N LEU A 229 2.65 -8.50 -16.52
CA LEU A 229 2.17 -9.61 -17.39
C LEU A 229 1.09 -10.48 -16.71
N TRP A 230 0.97 -10.43 -15.37
CA TRP A 230 -0.06 -11.17 -14.67
C TRP A 230 -1.41 -10.43 -14.76
N TYR A 231 -2.48 -11.20 -14.90
CA TYR A 231 -3.90 -10.78 -14.86
C TYR A 231 -4.41 -9.86 -15.97
N GLY A 232 -3.60 -9.34 -16.87
CA GLY A 232 -4.16 -8.30 -17.73
C GLY A 232 -3.61 -8.19 -19.11
N GLY A 233 -2.91 -9.13 -19.62
CA GLY A 233 -2.29 -8.76 -20.84
C GLY A 233 -1.97 -9.87 -21.81
N GLU A 234 -2.99 -10.50 -22.38
CA GLU A 234 -2.76 -11.38 -23.54
C GLU A 234 -2.37 -10.59 -24.79
N GLN A 235 -2.72 -9.31 -24.87
CA GLN A 235 -2.39 -8.44 -26.00
C GLN A 235 -1.45 -7.34 -25.56
N GLN A 236 -0.15 -7.50 -25.81
CA GLN A 236 0.87 -6.49 -25.61
C GLN A 236 0.85 -5.50 -26.78
N ASP A 237 -0.24 -4.79 -26.93
CA ASP A 237 -0.41 -3.69 -27.87
C ASP A 237 0.20 -2.37 -27.35
N GLU A 238 0.10 -1.29 -28.11
CA GLU A 238 0.66 0.00 -27.69
C GLU A 238 0.01 0.55 -26.42
N LEU A 239 -1.27 0.33 -26.20
CA LEU A 239 -1.97 0.75 -24.99
C LEU A 239 -1.44 0.00 -23.76
N TRP A 240 -1.18 -1.30 -23.91
CA TRP A 240 -0.58 -2.10 -22.85
C TRP A 240 0.82 -1.58 -22.51
N PHE A 241 1.68 -1.27 -23.49
CA PHE A 241 3.00 -0.71 -23.24
C PHE A 241 2.96 0.70 -22.64
N GLN A 242 1.97 1.52 -22.96
CA GLN A 242 1.76 2.81 -22.30
C GLN A 242 1.46 2.61 -20.81
N ARG A 243 0.60 1.66 -20.44
CA ARG A 243 0.31 1.29 -19.06
C ARG A 243 1.53 0.71 -18.35
N TYR A 244 2.25 -0.17 -19.01
CA TYR A 244 3.50 -0.75 -18.50
C TYR A 244 4.53 0.34 -18.20
N ARG A 245 4.71 1.30 -19.09
CA ARG A 245 5.54 2.48 -18.86
C ARG A 245 5.04 3.32 -17.68
N THR A 246 3.75 3.55 -17.60
CA THR A 246 3.14 4.33 -16.50
C THR A 246 3.38 3.66 -15.15
N SER A 247 3.35 2.33 -15.06
CA SER A 247 3.61 1.61 -13.81
C SER A 247 5.02 1.85 -13.27
N TRP A 248 6.04 1.96 -14.12
CA TRP A 248 7.41 2.31 -13.75
C TRP A 248 7.51 3.71 -13.14
N TYR A 249 6.94 4.69 -13.82
CA TYR A 249 6.92 6.08 -13.36
C TYR A 249 6.07 6.26 -12.11
N HIS A 250 4.99 5.50 -11.99
CA HIS A 250 4.15 5.51 -10.79
C HIS A 250 4.88 4.93 -9.57
N ALA A 251 5.59 3.81 -9.72
CA ALA A 251 6.44 3.27 -8.67
C ALA A 251 7.50 4.28 -8.21
N TYR A 252 8.15 4.95 -9.16
CA TYR A 252 9.12 6.01 -8.87
C TYR A 252 8.47 7.20 -8.12
N LEU A 253 7.32 7.67 -8.59
CA LEU A 253 6.53 8.73 -7.97
C LEU A 253 6.22 8.42 -6.50
N ARG A 254 5.83 7.17 -6.21
CA ARG A 254 5.43 6.70 -4.87
C ARG A 254 6.59 6.37 -3.94
N GLY A 255 7.83 6.49 -4.39
CA GLY A 255 8.98 6.33 -3.51
C GLY A 255 9.65 4.96 -3.53
N ALA A 256 9.27 4.05 -4.43
CA ALA A 256 9.83 2.71 -4.50
C ALA A 256 11.34 2.71 -4.78
N ASN A 257 12.07 1.84 -4.08
CA ASN A 257 13.49 1.57 -4.27
C ASN A 257 13.85 0.21 -3.63
N PRO A 258 14.18 -0.83 -4.42
CA PRO A 258 14.38 -0.86 -5.87
C PRO A 258 13.08 -0.89 -6.69
N ILE A 259 13.20 -0.73 -8.01
CA ILE A 259 12.12 -0.95 -8.99
C ILE A 259 12.68 -1.87 -10.07
N TYR A 260 12.09 -3.04 -10.25
CA TYR A 260 12.62 -4.04 -11.18
C TYR A 260 11.53 -4.77 -11.97
N ALA A 261 11.93 -5.27 -13.15
CA ALA A 261 11.05 -6.06 -14.02
C ALA A 261 11.07 -7.53 -13.61
N GLU A 262 9.92 -8.13 -13.43
CA GLU A 262 9.80 -9.58 -13.31
C GLU A 262 10.04 -10.28 -14.65
N HIS A 263 9.70 -9.63 -15.75
CA HIS A 263 9.68 -10.21 -17.09
C HIS A 263 10.41 -9.37 -18.12
N GLY A 264 10.74 -9.99 -19.27
CA GLY A 264 11.10 -9.29 -20.49
C GLY A 264 12.56 -8.88 -20.63
N VAL A 265 13.47 -9.33 -19.76
CA VAL A 265 14.91 -9.03 -19.92
C VAL A 265 15.53 -9.95 -20.97
N THR A 266 15.40 -11.25 -20.83
CA THR A 266 15.96 -12.23 -21.75
C THR A 266 14.94 -13.20 -22.34
N ASN A 267 13.72 -13.15 -21.87
CA ASN A 267 12.58 -13.88 -22.40
C ASN A 267 11.28 -13.13 -22.11
N TYR A 268 10.23 -13.50 -22.83
CA TYR A 268 8.92 -12.89 -22.69
C TYR A 268 8.29 -13.10 -21.29
N ASN A 269 8.51 -14.26 -20.71
CA ASN A 269 7.97 -14.64 -19.44
C ASN A 269 9.01 -15.47 -18.69
N ALA A 270 9.26 -15.18 -17.42
CA ALA A 270 10.20 -15.91 -16.58
C ALA A 270 9.92 -17.42 -16.50
N TYR A 271 8.69 -17.85 -16.80
CA TYR A 271 8.31 -19.25 -16.88
C TYR A 271 8.64 -19.93 -18.20
N ILE A 272 9.02 -19.18 -19.24
CA ILE A 272 9.48 -19.74 -20.51
C ILE A 272 10.92 -20.16 -20.36
N LYS A 273 11.17 -21.46 -20.43
CA LYS A 273 12.48 -22.10 -20.17
C LYS A 273 13.50 -21.96 -21.32
N ARG A 274 13.43 -20.91 -22.11
CA ARG A 274 14.37 -20.65 -23.21
C ARG A 274 14.76 -19.17 -23.24
N LEU A 275 15.99 -18.90 -23.66
CA LEU A 275 16.37 -17.55 -24.05
C LEU A 275 15.69 -17.21 -25.38
N ASP A 276 15.17 -16.02 -25.46
CA ASP A 276 14.58 -15.46 -26.69
C ASP A 276 14.86 -13.96 -26.75
N THR A 277 16.13 -13.64 -26.72
CA THR A 277 16.63 -12.25 -26.61
C THR A 277 16.28 -11.40 -27.84
N ASP A 278 16.07 -12.04 -28.99
CA ASP A 278 15.81 -11.36 -30.26
C ASP A 278 14.29 -11.30 -30.59
N ASP A 279 13.45 -11.86 -29.76
CA ASP A 279 12.01 -11.72 -29.91
C ASP A 279 11.64 -10.23 -29.88
N PRO A 280 10.88 -9.72 -30.88
CA PRO A 280 10.54 -8.29 -30.96
C PRO A 280 9.85 -7.76 -29.70
N LEU A 281 9.09 -8.61 -29.02
CA LEU A 281 8.41 -8.25 -27.80
C LEU A 281 9.39 -8.11 -26.62
N VAL A 282 10.34 -9.04 -26.50
CA VAL A 282 11.41 -8.98 -25.50
C VAL A 282 12.30 -7.75 -25.72
N VAL A 283 12.64 -7.46 -26.98
CA VAL A 283 13.37 -6.23 -27.34
C VAL A 283 12.58 -4.98 -26.92
N ARG A 284 11.25 -4.99 -27.09
CA ARG A 284 10.40 -3.88 -26.67
C ARG A 284 10.38 -3.72 -25.14
N PHE A 285 10.27 -4.80 -24.37
CA PHE A 285 10.35 -4.77 -22.90
C PHE A 285 11.67 -4.17 -22.42
N ARG A 286 12.80 -4.63 -22.98
CA ARG A 286 14.11 -4.07 -22.62
C ARG A 286 14.22 -2.59 -22.95
N LYS A 287 13.65 -2.17 -24.08
CA LYS A 287 13.62 -0.76 -24.44
C LYS A 287 12.89 0.09 -23.39
N GLU A 288 11.71 -0.34 -22.95
CA GLU A 288 10.95 0.39 -21.93
C GLU A 288 11.73 0.46 -20.59
N LEU A 289 12.35 -0.64 -20.18
CA LEU A 289 13.18 -0.69 -18.97
C LEU A 289 14.41 0.23 -19.09
N GLY A 290 15.13 0.18 -20.23
CA GLY A 290 16.31 1.00 -20.48
C GLY A 290 15.99 2.50 -20.57
N ASP A 291 14.88 2.86 -21.21
CA ASP A 291 14.38 4.24 -21.25
C ASP A 291 14.07 4.75 -19.83
N PHE A 292 13.41 3.93 -19.01
CA PHE A 292 13.13 4.26 -17.62
C PHE A 292 14.41 4.39 -16.78
N ALA A 293 15.32 3.43 -16.86
CA ALA A 293 16.60 3.48 -16.13
C ALA A 293 17.42 4.72 -16.51
N SER A 294 17.47 5.05 -17.80
CA SER A 294 18.13 6.27 -18.30
C SER A 294 17.46 7.54 -17.80
N TRP A 295 16.15 7.56 -17.71
CA TRP A 295 15.38 8.69 -17.18
C TRP A 295 15.66 8.86 -15.68
N VAL A 296 15.60 7.79 -14.89
CA VAL A 296 15.88 7.78 -13.44
C VAL A 296 17.29 8.33 -13.17
N ALA A 297 18.30 7.91 -13.94
CA ALA A 297 19.66 8.38 -13.78
C ALA A 297 19.80 9.92 -13.95
N LYS A 298 18.95 10.52 -14.78
CA LYS A 298 18.96 11.97 -15.08
C LYS A 298 18.04 12.80 -14.18
N ASN A 299 17.11 12.16 -13.49
CA ASN A 299 16.07 12.82 -12.70
C ASN A 299 16.08 12.29 -11.25
N PRO A 300 17.11 12.54 -10.45
CA PRO A 300 17.13 12.06 -9.08
C PRO A 300 15.99 12.67 -8.26
N ARG A 301 15.33 11.85 -7.46
CA ARG A 301 14.31 12.30 -6.49
C ARG A 301 14.94 12.42 -5.09
N PRO A 302 14.24 13.05 -4.11
CA PRO A 302 14.63 13.01 -2.72
C PRO A 302 14.68 11.58 -2.17
N GLU A 303 15.50 11.37 -1.16
CA GLU A 303 15.51 10.12 -0.38
C GLU A 303 14.27 10.02 0.50
N GLY A 304 13.97 8.82 0.95
CA GLY A 304 12.85 8.53 1.83
C GLY A 304 11.51 8.37 1.10
N LEU A 305 10.46 8.36 1.89
CA LEU A 305 9.10 8.06 1.47
C LEU A 305 8.28 9.35 1.31
N PRO A 306 7.29 9.39 0.41
CA PRO A 306 6.41 10.55 0.26
C PRO A 306 5.66 10.88 1.56
N ARG A 307 5.37 12.16 1.76
CA ARG A 307 4.51 12.65 2.84
C ARG A 307 3.05 12.37 2.53
N ALA A 308 2.27 12.16 3.59
CA ALA A 308 0.82 12.12 3.53
C ALA A 308 0.23 12.90 4.71
N ALA A 309 -0.85 13.62 4.48
CA ALA A 309 -1.54 14.36 5.54
C ALA A 309 -2.70 13.55 6.15
N VAL A 310 -3.12 12.49 5.47
CA VAL A 310 -4.24 11.62 5.86
C VAL A 310 -3.77 10.18 5.95
N ALA A 311 -4.21 9.51 7.00
CA ALA A 311 -3.98 8.09 7.17
C ALA A 311 -5.30 7.33 7.38
N PHE A 312 -5.35 6.11 6.84
CA PHE A 312 -6.35 5.11 7.19
C PHE A 312 -5.73 4.13 8.18
N MET A 313 -6.32 3.99 9.35
CA MET A 313 -5.77 3.12 10.39
C MET A 313 -6.26 1.69 10.22
N GLN A 314 -5.31 0.79 10.06
CA GLN A 314 -5.51 -0.64 10.23
C GLN A 314 -5.54 -0.93 11.72
N GLY A 315 -6.71 -1.34 12.20
CA GLY A 315 -6.94 -1.60 13.62
C GLY A 315 -6.18 -2.82 14.12
N ARG A 316 -6.13 -2.92 15.44
CA ARG A 316 -5.62 -4.10 16.12
C ARG A 316 -6.48 -5.31 15.79
N MET A 317 -5.87 -6.41 15.45
CA MET A 317 -6.53 -7.67 15.02
C MET A 317 -7.30 -7.57 13.68
N ASP A 318 -7.08 -6.53 12.88
CA ASP A 318 -7.59 -6.54 11.50
C ASP A 318 -6.86 -7.61 10.67
N GLY A 319 -7.60 -8.62 10.28
CA GLY A 319 -7.08 -9.76 9.54
C GLY A 319 -7.37 -9.73 8.03
N TYR A 320 -7.76 -8.57 7.50
CA TYR A 320 -7.93 -8.44 6.06
C TYR A 320 -6.56 -8.41 5.37
N VAL A 321 -6.26 -9.43 4.59
CA VAL A 321 -4.95 -9.56 3.96
C VAL A 321 -4.91 -9.13 2.49
N GLY A 322 -6.06 -9.03 1.81
CA GLY A 322 -6.08 -8.55 0.43
C GLY A 322 -7.30 -8.99 -0.37
N SER A 323 -7.49 -8.43 -1.55
CA SER A 323 -8.73 -8.51 -2.32
C SER A 323 -9.04 -9.88 -2.89
N TRP A 324 -8.04 -10.69 -3.19
CA TRP A 324 -8.23 -12.05 -3.71
C TRP A 324 -8.42 -13.10 -2.59
N GLN A 325 -8.27 -12.69 -1.35
CA GLN A 325 -8.52 -13.55 -0.20
C GLN A 325 -10.01 -13.53 0.18
N THR A 326 -10.55 -14.69 0.47
CA THR A 326 -11.97 -14.85 0.85
C THR A 326 -12.18 -14.97 2.36
N HIS A 327 -11.10 -15.10 3.11
CA HIS A 327 -11.13 -15.28 4.56
C HIS A 327 -10.08 -14.41 5.24
N LYS A 328 -10.45 -13.88 6.42
CA LYS A 328 -9.55 -13.16 7.32
C LYS A 328 -8.35 -14.02 7.66
N TRP A 329 -7.19 -13.41 7.83
CA TRP A 329 -5.97 -14.09 8.23
C TRP A 329 -5.60 -15.29 7.33
N GLY A 330 -6.11 -15.35 6.11
CA GLY A 330 -5.90 -16.48 5.23
C GLY A 330 -6.54 -17.81 5.69
N GLN A 331 -7.48 -17.80 6.62
CA GLN A 331 -8.14 -18.97 7.22
C GLN A 331 -9.15 -19.64 6.28
N ARG A 332 -8.74 -19.99 5.07
CA ARG A 332 -9.62 -20.50 3.98
C ARG A 332 -10.42 -21.75 4.31
N LEU A 333 -10.02 -22.49 5.33
CA LEU A 333 -10.73 -23.71 5.78
C LEU A 333 -11.67 -23.46 6.95
N ASN A 334 -11.78 -22.23 7.43
CA ASN A 334 -12.62 -21.85 8.56
C ASN A 334 -13.68 -20.80 8.12
N GLU A 335 -14.91 -21.24 7.91
CA GLU A 335 -16.01 -20.39 7.47
C GLU A 335 -16.33 -19.23 8.42
N ASP A 336 -16.01 -19.36 9.71
CA ASP A 336 -16.20 -18.28 10.68
C ASP A 336 -15.29 -17.09 10.40
N PHE A 337 -14.20 -17.30 9.68
CA PHE A 337 -13.26 -16.26 9.25
C PHE A 337 -13.58 -15.68 7.87
N ARG A 338 -14.73 -15.98 7.29
CA ARG A 338 -15.12 -15.40 6.00
C ARG A 338 -15.13 -13.86 6.06
N ILE A 339 -14.66 -13.23 4.99
CA ILE A 339 -14.66 -11.77 4.84
C ILE A 339 -16.08 -11.21 4.98
N GLY A 340 -16.23 -10.24 5.84
CA GLY A 340 -17.49 -9.57 6.19
C GLY A 340 -17.51 -8.07 5.87
N GLY A 341 -18.34 -7.36 6.62
CA GLY A 341 -18.49 -5.91 6.46
C GLY A 341 -17.27 -5.10 6.92
N ASP A 342 -16.54 -5.57 7.93
CA ASP A 342 -15.35 -4.88 8.41
C ASP A 342 -14.28 -4.83 7.31
N GLU A 343 -14.01 -5.94 6.65
CA GLU A 343 -12.99 -6.05 5.60
C GLU A 343 -13.39 -5.33 4.30
N ARG A 344 -14.69 -5.31 3.97
CA ARG A 344 -15.19 -4.58 2.79
C ARG A 344 -14.99 -3.07 2.91
N ALA A 345 -14.84 -2.54 4.12
CA ALA A 345 -14.56 -1.12 4.34
C ALA A 345 -13.28 -0.66 3.64
N TRP A 346 -12.32 -1.54 3.45
CA TRP A 346 -11.05 -1.21 2.77
C TRP A 346 -11.21 -0.75 1.33
N LYS A 347 -12.34 -1.08 0.67
CA LYS A 347 -12.68 -0.54 -0.65
C LYS A 347 -12.90 0.98 -0.64
N ILE A 348 -13.14 1.57 0.53
CA ILE A 348 -13.28 3.03 0.69
C ILE A 348 -12.00 3.75 0.26
N VAL A 349 -10.83 3.18 0.50
CA VAL A 349 -9.56 3.79 0.06
C VAL A 349 -9.59 4.03 -1.45
N ASP A 350 -9.94 3.02 -2.24
CA ASP A 350 -10.00 3.16 -3.70
C ASP A 350 -11.09 4.15 -4.14
N GLN A 351 -12.21 4.17 -3.44
CA GLN A 351 -13.35 5.03 -3.76
C GLN A 351 -13.16 6.50 -3.35
N CYS A 352 -12.13 6.81 -2.56
CA CYS A 352 -11.74 8.19 -2.30
C CYS A 352 -11.07 8.84 -3.51
N TYR A 353 -10.65 8.05 -4.48
CA TYR A 353 -10.03 8.51 -5.70
C TYR A 353 -11.08 8.65 -6.80
N GLU A 354 -11.17 9.79 -7.43
CA GLU A 354 -11.96 9.97 -8.64
C GLU A 354 -11.23 9.35 -9.83
N ARG A 355 -11.98 8.90 -10.82
CA ARG A 355 -11.46 8.14 -11.96
C ARG A 355 -11.97 8.69 -13.27
N GLU A 356 -11.05 8.80 -14.20
CA GLU A 356 -11.36 9.01 -15.60
C GLU A 356 -11.51 7.65 -16.31
N GLY A 357 -12.52 7.54 -17.16
CA GLY A 357 -12.88 6.24 -17.75
C GLY A 357 -11.78 5.53 -18.53
N TRP A 358 -10.88 6.30 -19.18
CA TRP A 358 -9.81 5.74 -20.01
C TRP A 358 -8.67 5.09 -19.18
N ASN A 359 -8.35 5.62 -18.00
CA ASN A 359 -7.22 5.18 -17.20
C ASN A 359 -7.60 4.06 -16.22
N SER A 360 -8.89 3.77 -16.11
CA SER A 360 -9.41 2.80 -15.18
C SER A 360 -9.58 1.40 -15.77
N ARG A 361 -9.23 1.20 -17.04
CA ARG A 361 -9.56 -0.05 -17.73
C ARG A 361 -8.37 -0.65 -18.46
N ASP A 362 -8.27 -1.97 -18.38
CA ASP A 362 -7.42 -2.76 -19.24
C ASP A 362 -8.05 -2.95 -20.63
N VAL A 363 -7.41 -3.77 -21.44
CA VAL A 363 -7.92 -4.18 -22.76
C VAL A 363 -9.28 -4.89 -22.70
N ASN A 364 -9.62 -5.49 -21.57
CA ASN A 364 -10.90 -6.14 -21.32
C ASN A 364 -11.89 -5.22 -20.62
N GLY A 365 -11.50 -4.03 -20.22
CA GLY A 365 -12.33 -3.07 -19.52
C GLY A 365 -12.52 -3.35 -18.03
N GLU A 366 -11.72 -4.23 -17.44
CA GLU A 366 -11.87 -4.70 -16.07
C GLU A 366 -10.84 -4.09 -15.12
N ILE A 367 -9.67 -3.68 -15.62
CA ILE A 367 -8.55 -3.26 -14.82
C ILE A 367 -8.52 -1.74 -14.65
N GLU A 368 -8.32 -1.33 -13.43
CA GLU A 368 -8.32 0.07 -13.06
C GLU A 368 -6.97 0.50 -12.49
N LEU A 369 -6.41 1.56 -13.05
CA LEU A 369 -5.46 2.38 -12.30
C LEU A 369 -6.28 3.39 -11.51
N SER A 370 -6.12 3.40 -10.20
CA SER A 370 -6.87 4.30 -9.31
C SER A 370 -6.63 5.76 -9.69
N GLY A 371 -7.63 6.59 -9.46
CA GLY A 371 -7.50 8.04 -9.56
C GLY A 371 -6.52 8.62 -8.53
N ASN A 372 -6.60 9.90 -8.30
CA ASN A 372 -5.67 10.60 -7.41
C ASN A 372 -6.46 11.29 -6.29
N PRO A 373 -6.13 11.08 -5.01
CA PRO A 373 -6.79 11.82 -3.94
C PRO A 373 -6.40 13.30 -4.00
N PRO A 374 -7.25 14.20 -3.51
CA PRO A 374 -6.98 15.63 -3.52
C PRO A 374 -5.65 16.02 -2.86
N LEU A 375 -5.12 15.16 -2.01
CA LEU A 375 -3.91 15.38 -1.21
C LEU A 375 -2.68 14.62 -1.73
N GLY A 376 -2.74 14.06 -2.94
CA GLY A 376 -1.67 13.31 -3.58
C GLY A 376 -1.57 11.87 -3.08
N THR A 377 -1.02 11.65 -1.90
CA THR A 377 -0.94 10.34 -1.24
C THR A 377 -1.73 10.31 0.05
N VAL A 378 -2.30 9.15 0.35
CA VAL A 378 -2.75 8.79 1.69
C VAL A 378 -1.95 7.56 2.14
N ASN A 379 -1.88 7.30 3.43
CA ASN A 379 -1.21 6.12 3.96
C ASN A 379 -2.19 5.19 4.68
N VAL A 380 -1.94 3.89 4.63
CA VAL A 380 -2.56 2.94 5.56
C VAL A 380 -1.53 2.64 6.66
N ILE A 381 -1.87 2.98 7.89
CA ILE A 381 -0.98 2.87 9.04
C ILE A 381 -1.49 1.83 10.02
N PRO A 382 -0.62 1.07 10.70
CA PRO A 382 -1.04 0.15 11.73
C PRO A 382 -1.37 0.87 13.05
N TYR A 383 -2.17 0.23 13.88
CA TYR A 383 -2.58 0.74 15.21
C TYR A 383 -1.40 1.02 16.16
N ASP A 384 -0.32 0.28 16.02
CA ASP A 384 0.89 0.37 16.86
C ASP A 384 1.95 1.33 16.32
N ILE A 385 1.59 2.18 15.35
CA ILE A 385 2.44 3.27 14.87
C ILE A 385 2.97 4.12 16.05
N PRO A 386 4.25 4.50 16.09
CA PRO A 386 4.78 5.41 17.08
C PRO A 386 4.02 6.74 17.13
N SER A 387 3.87 7.32 18.33
CA SER A 387 3.09 8.56 18.49
C SER A 387 3.67 9.74 17.72
N GLU A 388 5.00 9.82 17.60
CA GLU A 388 5.70 10.83 16.80
C GLU A 388 5.42 10.71 15.31
N GLU A 389 5.28 9.50 14.79
CA GLU A 389 4.89 9.26 13.40
C GLU A 389 3.40 9.53 13.19
N LEU A 390 2.55 9.13 14.14
CA LEU A 390 1.11 9.41 14.09
C LEU A 390 0.82 10.91 14.06
N ALA A 391 1.59 11.71 14.79
CA ALA A 391 1.42 13.17 14.86
C ALA A 391 1.68 13.89 13.53
N GLN A 392 2.30 13.25 12.55
CA GLN A 392 2.51 13.82 11.21
C GLN A 392 1.22 13.90 10.39
N TYR A 393 0.23 13.07 10.69
CA TYR A 393 -1.06 13.08 10.00
C TYR A 393 -2.01 14.10 10.62
N LYS A 394 -2.78 14.77 9.78
CA LYS A 394 -3.83 15.71 10.21
C LYS A 394 -5.15 15.01 10.49
N VAL A 395 -5.43 13.98 9.71
CA VAL A 395 -6.66 13.18 9.81
C VAL A 395 -6.30 11.70 9.82
N VAL A 396 -6.86 10.98 10.77
CA VAL A 396 -6.80 9.52 10.85
C VAL A 396 -8.21 8.94 10.75
N ILE A 397 -8.38 7.99 9.86
CA ILE A 397 -9.68 7.38 9.57
C ILE A 397 -9.58 5.88 9.85
N PHE A 398 -10.40 5.37 10.75
CA PHE A 398 -10.48 3.94 10.98
C PHE A 398 -11.25 3.23 9.88
N LEU A 399 -10.65 2.17 9.33
CA LEU A 399 -11.29 1.20 8.46
C LEU A 399 -11.00 -0.23 8.96
N GLY A 400 -11.79 -1.17 8.50
CA GLY A 400 -11.63 -2.57 8.86
C GLY A 400 -12.08 -2.87 10.29
N TYR A 401 -11.54 -3.95 10.84
CA TYR A 401 -11.80 -4.37 12.21
C TYR A 401 -10.81 -3.73 13.19
N ASN A 402 -11.25 -3.50 14.43
CA ASN A 402 -10.35 -3.12 15.51
C ASN A 402 -10.77 -3.78 16.83
N ALA A 403 -9.81 -4.34 17.54
CA ALA A 403 -9.97 -4.74 18.94
C ALA A 403 -9.28 -3.70 19.83
N MET A 404 -10.06 -2.80 20.46
CA MET A 404 -9.55 -1.73 21.28
C MET A 404 -8.91 -2.25 22.56
N ASP A 405 -7.80 -1.64 22.95
CA ASP A 405 -7.18 -1.80 24.26
C ASP A 405 -6.79 -0.45 24.88
N ASP A 406 -6.30 -0.47 26.10
CA ASP A 406 -5.99 0.74 26.87
C ASP A 406 -4.87 1.56 26.22
N GLU A 407 -3.87 0.90 25.64
CA GLU A 407 -2.73 1.57 24.99
C GLU A 407 -3.18 2.33 23.74
N LEU A 408 -3.93 1.67 22.86
CA LEU A 408 -4.46 2.32 21.66
C LEU A 408 -5.43 3.45 22.01
N TYR A 409 -6.33 3.22 22.97
CA TYR A 409 -7.30 4.24 23.39
C TYR A 409 -6.60 5.51 23.90
N ALA A 410 -5.63 5.37 24.81
CA ALA A 410 -4.85 6.48 25.32
C ALA A 410 -4.04 7.20 24.22
N LYS A 411 -3.46 6.44 23.27
CA LYS A 411 -2.75 6.99 22.10
C LYS A 411 -3.67 7.87 21.26
N LEU A 412 -4.91 7.44 21.00
CA LEU A 412 -5.88 8.19 20.23
C LEU A 412 -6.32 9.48 20.95
N VAL A 413 -6.60 9.41 22.25
CA VAL A 413 -6.92 10.59 23.05
C VAL A 413 -5.78 11.62 22.98
N ASN A 414 -4.53 11.18 23.18
CA ASN A 414 -3.37 12.05 23.09
C ASN A 414 -3.21 12.68 21.70
N TYR A 415 -3.33 11.89 20.64
CA TYR A 415 -3.25 12.39 19.26
C TYR A 415 -4.28 13.48 18.98
N VAL A 416 -5.53 13.29 19.42
CA VAL A 416 -6.58 14.29 19.24
C VAL A 416 -6.30 15.53 20.10
N SER A 417 -5.87 15.36 21.35
CA SER A 417 -5.60 16.49 22.23
C SER A 417 -4.53 17.44 21.67
N GLU A 418 -3.58 16.91 20.91
CA GLU A 418 -2.51 17.67 20.26
C GLU A 418 -2.93 18.31 18.91
N GLY A 419 -4.12 18.04 18.43
CA GLY A 419 -4.69 18.68 17.23
C GLY A 419 -4.99 17.77 16.05
N GLY A 420 -4.88 16.46 16.22
CA GLY A 420 -5.33 15.47 15.23
C GLY A 420 -6.84 15.38 15.14
N VAL A 421 -7.33 14.96 13.96
CA VAL A 421 -8.74 14.65 13.75
C VAL A 421 -8.90 13.15 13.51
N ILE A 422 -9.83 12.53 14.21
CA ILE A 422 -10.17 11.11 14.00
C ILE A 422 -11.58 10.98 13.44
N LEU A 423 -11.74 10.14 12.42
CA LEU A 423 -13.04 9.61 11.99
C LEU A 423 -13.11 8.13 12.36
N MET A 424 -14.08 7.76 13.19
CA MET A 424 -14.28 6.38 13.61
C MET A 424 -15.75 6.06 13.89
N ALA A 425 -16.06 4.76 13.99
CA ALA A 425 -17.36 4.26 14.40
C ALA A 425 -17.26 3.51 15.74
N ALA A 426 -18.40 3.32 16.42
CA ALA A 426 -18.45 2.51 17.65
C ALA A 426 -17.94 1.07 17.41
N ARG A 427 -18.08 0.57 16.18
CA ARG A 427 -17.51 -0.74 15.79
C ARG A 427 -15.99 -0.84 16.08
N HIS A 428 -15.26 0.26 16.00
CA HIS A 428 -13.82 0.29 16.28
C HIS A 428 -13.48 0.33 17.78
N LEU A 429 -14.49 0.42 18.66
CA LEU A 429 -14.37 0.30 20.11
C LEU A 429 -14.80 -1.10 20.62
N ASP A 430 -14.76 -2.09 19.74
CA ASP A 430 -14.93 -3.50 20.08
C ASP A 430 -13.67 -4.04 20.77
N THR A 431 -13.80 -5.06 21.63
CA THR A 431 -12.70 -5.78 22.26
C THR A 431 -12.66 -7.27 21.92
N ALA A 432 -13.58 -7.73 21.06
CA ALA A 432 -13.67 -9.15 20.69
C ALA A 432 -12.37 -9.64 20.01
N ASP A 433 -11.96 -10.86 20.30
CA ASP A 433 -10.79 -11.52 19.70
C ASP A 433 -11.17 -12.72 18.81
N SER A 434 -12.44 -12.81 18.43
CA SER A 434 -12.92 -13.93 17.61
C SER A 434 -14.09 -13.50 16.74
N PRO A 435 -14.22 -14.03 15.51
CA PRO A 435 -15.37 -13.76 14.65
C PRO A 435 -16.71 -14.26 15.25
N LEU A 436 -16.65 -15.19 16.20
CA LEU A 436 -17.84 -15.75 16.87
C LEU A 436 -18.28 -14.93 18.08
N GLN A 437 -17.49 -13.99 18.54
CA GLN A 437 -17.84 -13.11 19.64
C GLN A 437 -18.75 -11.96 19.16
N ASN A 438 -19.76 -11.65 19.95
CA ASN A 438 -20.55 -10.44 19.72
C ASN A 438 -19.69 -9.20 20.05
N PHE A 439 -20.10 -8.08 19.47
CA PHE A 439 -19.55 -6.77 19.83
C PHE A 439 -19.54 -6.61 21.36
N THR A 440 -18.35 -6.37 21.90
CA THR A 440 -18.09 -6.16 23.31
C THR A 440 -17.46 -4.78 23.49
N ALA A 441 -18.23 -3.86 24.05
CA ALA A 441 -17.81 -2.47 24.17
C ALA A 441 -16.57 -2.32 25.07
N TYR A 442 -15.53 -1.67 24.55
CA TYR A 442 -14.37 -1.28 25.34
C TYR A 442 -14.79 -0.47 26.58
N ASN A 443 -14.13 -0.70 27.71
CA ASN A 443 -14.37 -0.05 28.99
C ASN A 443 -15.87 -0.05 29.41
N GLY A 444 -16.58 -1.14 29.12
CA GLY A 444 -18.01 -1.26 29.47
C GLY A 444 -18.90 -0.20 28.80
N GLY A 445 -18.45 0.40 27.68
CA GLY A 445 -19.18 1.43 26.95
C GLY A 445 -18.89 2.87 27.39
N ASP A 446 -18.05 3.09 28.40
CA ASP A 446 -17.65 4.45 28.77
C ASP A 446 -16.54 4.95 27.84
N TRP A 447 -16.94 5.70 26.83
CA TRP A 447 -16.07 6.30 25.81
C TRP A 447 -16.04 7.83 25.91
N THR A 448 -16.45 8.37 27.08
CA THR A 448 -16.66 9.81 27.27
C THR A 448 -15.42 10.63 27.00
N GLU A 449 -14.24 10.14 27.37
CA GLU A 449 -12.99 10.84 27.14
C GLU A 449 -12.66 11.02 25.65
N LEU A 450 -12.88 9.98 24.84
CA LEU A 450 -12.56 10.03 23.40
C LEU A 450 -13.71 10.57 22.56
N THR A 451 -14.96 10.19 22.86
CA THR A 451 -16.10 10.48 21.99
C THR A 451 -17.14 11.42 22.58
N GLY A 452 -17.04 11.74 23.87
CA GLY A 452 -18.07 12.46 24.60
C GLY A 452 -19.35 11.65 24.85
N LEU A 453 -19.33 10.34 24.61
CA LEU A 453 -20.49 9.48 24.72
C LEU A 453 -20.23 8.30 25.66
N LYS A 454 -21.29 7.88 26.36
CA LYS A 454 -21.30 6.64 27.13
C LYS A 454 -22.40 5.73 26.56
N ALA A 455 -22.00 4.57 26.04
CA ALA A 455 -22.93 3.57 25.55
C ALA A 455 -23.67 2.88 26.71
N LEU A 456 -24.93 2.59 26.49
CA LEU A 456 -25.79 1.85 27.39
C LEU A 456 -26.05 0.44 26.84
N ASP A 457 -26.64 -0.43 27.67
CA ASP A 457 -26.93 -1.82 27.28
C ASP A 457 -27.99 -1.95 26.18
N GLY A 458 -28.84 -0.94 26.00
CA GLY A 458 -29.87 -0.92 24.94
C GLY A 458 -29.24 -0.86 23.54
N ARG A 459 -29.82 -1.59 22.60
CA ARG A 459 -29.44 -1.55 21.18
C ARG A 459 -30.66 -1.31 20.32
N ARG A 460 -30.53 -0.45 19.33
CA ARG A 460 -31.58 -0.15 18.37
C ARG A 460 -31.09 -0.21 16.94
N ARG A 461 -32.00 -0.48 16.03
CA ARG A 461 -31.74 -0.52 14.60
C ARG A 461 -32.20 0.77 13.96
N MET A 462 -31.29 1.47 13.30
CA MET A 462 -31.56 2.70 12.57
C MET A 462 -31.89 2.39 11.11
N LYS A 463 -33.02 2.88 10.64
CA LYS A 463 -33.54 2.66 9.27
C LYS A 463 -33.79 3.95 8.50
N PHE A 464 -33.26 5.07 8.98
CA PHE A 464 -33.58 6.39 8.44
C PHE A 464 -32.43 7.00 7.66
N GLY A 465 -32.70 8.00 6.86
CA GLY A 465 -31.72 8.88 6.25
C GLY A 465 -31.02 9.76 7.28
N VAL A 466 -30.18 10.61 6.79
CA VAL A 466 -29.37 11.50 7.63
C VAL A 466 -29.60 12.94 7.20
N LYS A 467 -29.87 13.81 8.17
CA LYS A 467 -29.90 15.26 8.01
C LYS A 467 -28.76 15.88 8.80
N PHE A 468 -27.81 16.50 8.11
CA PHE A 468 -26.75 17.25 8.77
C PHE A 468 -27.28 18.55 9.34
N THR A 469 -26.98 18.78 10.62
CA THR A 469 -27.44 19.95 11.39
C THR A 469 -26.34 21.00 11.50
N ALA A 470 -25.09 20.58 11.63
CA ALA A 470 -23.95 21.45 11.86
C ALA A 470 -23.51 22.26 10.62
N ASN A 471 -23.89 21.80 9.41
CA ASN A 471 -23.60 22.51 8.17
C ASN A 471 -24.85 22.58 7.31
N PRO A 472 -25.56 23.72 7.30
CA PRO A 472 -26.77 23.91 6.50
C PRO A 472 -26.60 23.63 5.01
N SER A 473 -25.40 23.85 4.44
CA SER A 473 -25.10 23.54 3.05
C SER A 473 -25.12 22.06 2.74
N CYS A 474 -24.89 21.22 3.75
CA CYS A 474 -24.98 19.77 3.62
C CYS A 474 -26.42 19.25 3.59
N GLY A 475 -27.36 19.90 4.30
CA GLY A 475 -28.79 19.60 4.29
C GLY A 475 -29.15 18.13 4.42
N TRP A 476 -30.05 17.69 3.56
CA TRP A 476 -30.54 16.32 3.47
C TRP A 476 -29.62 15.50 2.57
N LYS A 477 -28.78 14.65 3.12
CA LYS A 477 -27.77 13.93 2.33
C LYS A 477 -28.32 12.84 1.43
N PHE A 478 -29.38 12.15 1.81
CA PHE A 478 -29.97 11.16 0.92
C PHE A 478 -30.49 11.73 -0.41
N HIS A 479 -30.66 13.03 -0.50
CA HIS A 479 -30.93 13.69 -1.78
C HIS A 479 -29.78 13.70 -2.75
N GLN A 480 -28.56 13.78 -2.26
CA GLN A 480 -27.36 13.79 -3.10
C GLN A 480 -27.10 12.43 -3.73
N TYR A 481 -27.74 11.41 -3.20
CA TYR A 481 -27.62 10.04 -3.68
C TYR A 481 -28.82 9.62 -4.53
N GLY A 482 -29.55 10.57 -5.07
CA GLY A 482 -30.63 10.36 -6.02
C GLY A 482 -31.92 9.87 -5.38
N THR A 483 -32.13 8.61 -5.28
CA THR A 483 -33.29 8.03 -4.64
C THR A 483 -33.18 8.17 -3.14
N ALA A 484 -34.17 8.75 -2.56
CA ALA A 484 -34.29 8.96 -1.14
C ALA A 484 -33.85 7.72 -0.37
N CYS A 485 -32.82 7.84 0.44
CA CYS A 485 -32.34 6.83 1.36
C CYS A 485 -31.84 5.51 0.75
N ASP A 486 -32.06 5.19 -0.50
CA ASP A 486 -31.78 3.88 -1.07
C ASP A 486 -30.38 3.34 -0.80
N PRO A 487 -29.29 4.09 -0.95
CA PRO A 487 -27.97 3.56 -0.67
C PRO A 487 -27.71 3.35 0.82
N TRP A 488 -28.48 3.96 1.72
CA TRP A 488 -28.19 3.93 3.15
C TRP A 488 -29.15 3.08 3.97
N PHE A 489 -30.31 2.79 3.41
CA PHE A 489 -31.40 2.11 4.11
C PHE A 489 -31.87 0.91 3.33
N THR A 490 -31.07 -0.12 3.37
CA THR A 490 -31.57 -1.45 3.10
C THR A 490 -32.55 -1.85 4.23
N ASP A 491 -33.35 -2.84 4.00
CA ASP A 491 -34.30 -3.36 5.01
C ASP A 491 -33.62 -3.71 6.35
N GLY A 492 -32.32 -3.87 6.33
CA GLY A 492 -31.47 -4.14 7.49
C GLY A 492 -31.30 -2.97 8.45
N GLY A 493 -31.01 -1.76 7.96
CA GLY A 493 -30.51 -0.64 8.75
C GLY A 493 -29.21 -0.97 9.48
N PHE A 494 -28.60 -0.01 10.15
CA PHE A 494 -27.43 -0.25 10.99
C PHE A 494 -27.76 -0.28 12.47
N MET A 495 -26.98 -0.98 13.25
CA MET A 495 -27.15 -1.11 14.69
C MET A 495 -26.36 -0.06 15.44
N MET A 496 -26.95 0.54 16.45
CA MET A 496 -26.26 1.44 17.38
C MET A 496 -26.68 1.17 18.82
N PRO A 497 -25.83 1.40 19.82
CA PRO A 497 -26.23 1.37 21.23
C PRO A 497 -27.13 2.57 21.54
N GLU A 498 -27.88 2.48 22.60
CA GLU A 498 -28.35 3.67 23.29
C GLU A 498 -27.15 4.33 24.01
N PHE A 499 -27.18 5.63 24.21
CA PHE A 499 -26.05 6.34 24.83
C PHE A 499 -26.49 7.59 25.59
N GLU A 500 -25.69 7.96 26.56
CA GLU A 500 -25.71 9.27 27.21
C GLU A 500 -24.68 10.18 26.55
N ASN A 501 -25.06 11.42 26.26
CA ASN A 501 -24.16 12.43 25.71
C ASN A 501 -23.56 13.27 26.83
N HIS A 502 -22.22 13.25 26.93
CA HIS A 502 -21.41 13.96 27.93
C HIS A 502 -20.58 15.10 27.31
N GLY A 503 -21.06 15.73 26.26
CA GLY A 503 -20.43 16.92 25.69
C GLY A 503 -20.04 16.82 24.23
N ALA A 504 -20.50 15.81 23.50
CA ALA A 504 -20.33 15.76 22.05
C ALA A 504 -21.36 16.64 21.34
N ASP A 505 -20.92 17.38 20.33
CA ASP A 505 -21.79 18.16 19.46
C ASP A 505 -22.49 17.22 18.44
N THR A 506 -23.79 17.42 18.23
CA THR A 506 -24.54 16.65 17.22
C THR A 506 -24.28 17.19 15.83
N LEU A 507 -23.69 16.38 14.95
CA LEU A 507 -23.44 16.72 13.55
C LEU A 507 -24.62 16.40 12.65
N ALA A 508 -25.35 15.33 12.94
CA ALA A 508 -26.50 14.91 12.15
C ALA A 508 -27.52 14.14 12.97
N VAL A 509 -28.76 14.27 12.54
CA VAL A 509 -29.90 13.53 13.09
C VAL A 509 -30.52 12.61 12.04
N GLY A 510 -31.33 11.66 12.48
CA GLY A 510 -32.08 10.80 11.59
C GLY A 510 -33.04 11.60 10.69
N ALA A 511 -33.26 11.08 9.49
CA ALA A 511 -34.20 11.65 8.53
C ALA A 511 -35.03 10.55 7.89
N GLU A 512 -36.30 10.84 7.70
CA GLU A 512 -37.27 9.92 7.15
C GLU A 512 -37.99 10.54 5.94
N VAL A 513 -38.31 9.74 4.95
CA VAL A 513 -39.17 10.15 3.83
C VAL A 513 -40.45 9.39 3.87
N MET A 514 -41.55 10.12 3.95
CA MET A 514 -42.90 9.56 3.90
C MET A 514 -43.74 10.38 2.93
N TRP A 515 -44.36 9.73 1.94
CA TRP A 515 -45.19 10.40 0.94
C TRP A 515 -44.50 11.61 0.28
N GLU A 516 -43.24 11.43 -0.14
CA GLU A 516 -42.39 12.47 -0.75
C GLU A 516 -42.04 13.66 0.17
N LYS A 517 -42.50 13.66 1.40
CA LYS A 517 -42.13 14.65 2.41
C LYS A 517 -41.00 14.11 3.29
N LYS A 518 -40.15 15.02 3.70
CA LYS A 518 -38.99 14.73 4.54
C LYS A 518 -39.23 15.23 5.95
N PHE A 519 -38.90 14.39 6.88
CA PHE A 519 -38.98 14.67 8.29
C PHE A 519 -37.63 14.43 8.93
N SER A 520 -37.21 15.28 9.87
CA SER A 520 -36.11 14.97 10.79
C SER A 520 -36.68 14.24 11.99
N THR A 521 -35.88 13.29 12.48
CA THR A 521 -36.13 12.67 13.80
C THR A 521 -35.25 13.39 14.84
N ASP A 522 -35.53 13.15 16.11
CA ASP A 522 -34.70 13.69 17.22
C ASP A 522 -33.52 12.77 17.53
N GLU A 523 -33.32 11.71 16.76
CA GLU A 523 -32.24 10.75 16.97
C GLU A 523 -30.93 11.26 16.41
N CYS A 524 -29.97 11.49 17.30
CA CYS A 524 -28.62 11.88 16.92
C CYS A 524 -27.87 10.68 16.33
N LEU A 525 -27.33 10.85 15.13
CA LEU A 525 -26.67 9.78 14.37
C LEU A 525 -25.17 10.00 14.15
N LEU A 526 -24.70 11.23 14.23
CA LEU A 526 -23.29 11.57 14.09
C LEU A 526 -22.92 12.64 15.10
N PHE A 527 -21.72 12.54 15.63
CA PHE A 527 -21.22 13.43 16.66
C PHE A 527 -19.82 13.95 16.34
N GLU A 528 -19.51 15.10 16.89
CA GLU A 528 -18.14 15.60 17.00
C GLU A 528 -17.83 15.88 18.46
N HIS A 529 -16.72 15.31 18.95
CA HIS A 529 -16.21 15.60 20.28
C HIS A 529 -14.86 16.31 20.17
N LYS A 530 -14.73 17.45 20.82
CA LYS A 530 -13.52 18.25 20.83
C LYS A 530 -12.67 17.91 22.04
N ILE A 531 -11.40 17.59 21.79
CA ILE A 531 -10.42 17.27 22.83
C ILE A 531 -9.18 18.12 22.57
N GLY A 532 -8.85 19.01 23.52
CA GLY A 532 -7.69 19.89 23.33
C GLY A 532 -7.78 20.72 22.05
N LYS A 533 -6.90 20.47 21.09
CA LYS A 533 -6.83 21.19 19.81
C LYS A 533 -7.48 20.46 18.64
N GLY A 534 -7.88 19.20 18.80
CA GLY A 534 -8.43 18.36 17.77
C GLY A 534 -9.87 17.93 18.00
N SER A 535 -10.34 16.98 17.21
CA SER A 535 -11.69 16.45 17.35
C SER A 535 -11.83 15.00 16.89
N VAL A 536 -12.86 14.33 17.39
CA VAL A 536 -13.28 13.01 16.93
C VAL A 536 -14.63 13.15 16.25
N ILE A 537 -14.70 12.80 14.98
CA ILE A 537 -15.96 12.61 14.25
C ILE A 537 -16.39 11.16 14.48
N PHE A 538 -17.49 10.99 15.14
CA PHE A 538 -17.92 9.69 15.65
C PHE A 538 -19.28 9.26 15.09
N CYS A 539 -19.31 8.06 14.52
CA CYS A 539 -20.53 7.37 14.14
C CYS A 539 -20.83 6.27 15.18
N PRO A 540 -21.92 6.35 15.95
CA PRO A 540 -22.20 5.40 17.04
C PRO A 540 -22.65 4.01 16.54
N SER A 541 -22.43 3.70 15.28
CA SER A 541 -22.77 2.39 14.71
C SER A 541 -21.84 1.29 15.20
N ILE A 542 -22.42 0.19 15.68
CA ILE A 542 -21.71 -1.07 15.94
C ILE A 542 -21.79 -2.04 14.76
N SER A 543 -22.53 -1.70 13.69
CA SER A 543 -22.44 -2.40 12.42
C SER A 543 -21.08 -2.11 11.76
N PRO A 544 -20.52 -3.09 11.04
CA PRO A 544 -19.30 -2.88 10.27
C PRO A 544 -19.44 -1.72 9.27
N VAL A 545 -18.43 -0.87 9.17
CA VAL A 545 -18.49 0.32 8.29
C VAL A 545 -18.57 -0.01 6.80
N GLY A 546 -18.15 -1.19 6.39
CA GLY A 546 -18.28 -1.70 5.03
C GLY A 546 -19.57 -2.51 4.80
N SER A 547 -20.50 -2.52 5.76
CA SER A 547 -21.82 -3.11 5.52
C SER A 547 -22.66 -2.23 4.58
N PRO A 548 -23.53 -2.80 3.74
CA PRO A 548 -24.26 -2.05 2.72
C PRO A 548 -25.06 -0.87 3.29
N GLU A 549 -25.58 -1.02 4.49
CA GLU A 549 -26.38 -0.01 5.17
C GLU A 549 -25.59 1.18 5.72
N LEU A 550 -24.30 1.03 5.99
CA LEU A 550 -23.47 2.10 6.56
C LEU A 550 -22.43 2.63 5.58
N TYR A 551 -21.98 1.80 4.65
CA TYR A 551 -20.88 2.11 3.72
C TYR A 551 -21.03 3.46 2.99
N PRO A 552 -22.18 3.81 2.37
CA PRO A 552 -22.32 5.07 1.64
C PRO A 552 -22.20 6.30 2.54
N LEU A 553 -22.72 6.22 3.77
CA LEU A 553 -22.59 7.30 4.75
C LEU A 553 -21.13 7.47 5.18
N TYR A 554 -20.47 6.36 5.50
CA TYR A 554 -19.08 6.39 5.96
C TYR A 554 -18.14 6.90 4.86
N LEU A 555 -18.30 6.44 3.63
CA LEU A 555 -17.57 6.96 2.46
C LEU A 555 -17.77 8.47 2.29
N TYR A 556 -18.98 8.96 2.47
CA TYR A 556 -19.25 10.40 2.43
C TYR A 556 -18.48 11.16 3.54
N LEU A 557 -18.44 10.64 4.76
CA LEU A 557 -17.69 11.24 5.87
C LEU A 557 -16.19 11.26 5.58
N VAL A 558 -15.66 10.18 5.01
CA VAL A 558 -14.26 10.10 4.59
C VAL A 558 -13.93 11.18 3.56
N ARG A 559 -14.74 11.30 2.50
CA ARG A 559 -14.54 12.34 1.48
C ARG A 559 -14.55 13.76 2.09
N ARG A 560 -15.48 14.02 2.99
CA ARG A 560 -15.51 15.30 3.70
C ARG A 560 -14.28 15.54 4.57
N ALA A 561 -13.79 14.52 5.25
CA ALA A 561 -12.56 14.63 6.03
C ALA A 561 -11.35 14.95 5.15
N LEU A 562 -11.27 14.34 3.95
CA LEU A 562 -10.24 14.63 2.96
C LEU A 562 -10.30 16.07 2.43
N GLU A 563 -11.50 16.56 2.11
CA GLU A 563 -11.73 17.94 1.62
C GLU A 563 -11.36 19.01 2.67
N GLY A 564 -11.47 18.69 3.94
CA GLY A 564 -11.16 19.59 5.06
C GLY A 564 -9.66 19.78 5.32
N VAL A 565 -8.78 18.99 4.68
CA VAL A 565 -7.33 19.06 4.93
C VAL A 565 -6.68 20.14 4.08
N ASP A 566 -6.10 21.14 4.75
CA ASP A 566 -5.35 22.22 4.10
C ASP A 566 -3.86 22.12 4.45
N VAL A 567 -3.09 21.50 3.57
CA VAL A 567 -1.64 21.29 3.74
C VAL A 567 -0.90 21.70 2.47
N TYR A 568 0.32 22.17 2.64
CA TYR A 568 1.19 22.58 1.54
C TYR A 568 2.44 21.71 1.48
N PRO A 569 2.99 21.44 0.27
CA PRO A 569 2.46 21.80 -1.05
C PRO A 569 1.09 21.18 -1.36
N LYS A 570 0.28 21.90 -2.10
CA LYS A 570 -1.03 21.45 -2.61
C LYS A 570 -1.01 21.52 -4.14
N VAL A 571 -1.64 20.56 -4.79
CA VAL A 571 -1.67 20.49 -6.26
C VAL A 571 -3.12 20.53 -6.73
N GLU A 572 -3.42 21.52 -7.57
CA GLU A 572 -4.69 21.56 -8.30
C GLU A 572 -4.47 20.88 -9.65
N CYS A 573 -5.14 19.76 -9.88
CA CYS A 573 -5.03 18.95 -11.09
C CYS A 573 -6.32 18.18 -11.37
N THR A 574 -6.37 17.55 -12.54
CA THR A 574 -7.40 16.57 -12.90
C THR A 574 -7.05 15.20 -12.35
N ASP A 575 -7.98 14.25 -12.42
CA ASP A 575 -7.75 12.85 -12.03
C ASP A 575 -6.71 12.15 -12.91
N GLY A 576 -6.45 12.66 -14.10
CA GLY A 576 -5.37 12.18 -14.96
C GLY A 576 -3.96 12.50 -14.47
N VAL A 577 -3.81 13.26 -13.37
CA VAL A 577 -2.49 13.58 -12.80
C VAL A 577 -2.36 12.97 -11.41
N ARG A 578 -1.32 12.21 -11.21
CA ARG A 578 -0.90 11.72 -9.89
C ARG A 578 0.27 12.53 -9.37
N TRP A 579 0.32 12.73 -8.07
CA TRP A 579 1.40 13.48 -7.47
C TRP A 579 1.82 12.96 -6.10
N SER A 580 3.04 13.24 -5.73
CA SER A 580 3.59 12.98 -4.40
C SER A 580 4.43 14.16 -3.95
N CYS A 581 4.46 14.41 -2.64
CA CYS A 581 5.30 15.41 -2.01
C CYS A 581 6.29 14.73 -1.05
N TYR A 582 7.52 15.24 -1.00
CA TYR A 582 8.59 14.76 -0.13
C TYR A 582 8.89 15.76 0.99
N GLU A 583 9.68 15.34 1.99
CA GLU A 583 9.97 16.15 3.18
C GLU A 583 10.67 17.48 2.84
N ASP A 584 11.51 17.48 1.81
CA ASP A 584 12.22 18.71 1.35
C ASP A 584 11.33 19.67 0.54
N GLY A 585 10.04 19.37 0.39
CA GLY A 585 9.08 20.13 -0.40
C GLY A 585 9.10 19.82 -1.90
N THR A 586 9.93 18.90 -2.36
CA THR A 586 9.92 18.43 -3.76
C THR A 586 8.59 17.77 -4.08
N VAL A 587 7.97 18.17 -5.20
CA VAL A 587 6.73 17.58 -5.73
C VAL A 587 7.04 16.82 -7.01
N LEU A 588 6.59 15.59 -7.10
CA LEU A 588 6.59 14.80 -8.32
C LEU A 588 5.19 14.80 -8.92
N LEU A 589 5.08 15.02 -10.23
CA LEU A 589 3.83 15.08 -10.99
C LEU A 589 3.89 14.08 -12.13
N LEU A 590 2.95 13.16 -12.22
CA LEU A 590 2.82 12.18 -13.29
C LEU A 590 1.50 12.40 -14.04
N ASN A 591 1.58 12.73 -15.32
CA ASN A 591 0.43 12.68 -16.20
C ASN A 591 0.19 11.24 -16.66
N THR A 592 -0.92 10.65 -16.26
CA THR A 592 -1.28 9.27 -16.65
C THR A 592 -2.11 9.20 -17.93
N GLU A 593 -2.46 10.35 -18.51
CA GLU A 593 -3.12 10.44 -19.80
C GLU A 593 -2.12 10.22 -20.93
N TYR A 594 -2.49 9.39 -21.89
CA TYR A 594 -1.57 8.99 -22.98
C TYR A 594 -1.65 9.88 -24.22
N HIS A 595 -2.71 10.66 -24.34
CA HIS A 595 -2.97 11.48 -25.53
C HIS A 595 -3.21 12.94 -25.22
N VAL A 596 -3.39 13.29 -23.94
CA VAL A 596 -3.75 14.65 -23.51
C VAL A 596 -2.69 15.20 -22.58
N GLY A 597 -2.15 16.37 -22.93
CA GLY A 597 -1.31 17.14 -22.01
C GLY A 597 -2.15 17.72 -20.87
N GLN A 598 -1.57 17.81 -19.70
CA GLN A 598 -2.23 18.33 -18.50
C GLN A 598 -1.59 19.65 -18.06
N GLU A 599 -2.39 20.49 -17.43
CA GLU A 599 -1.93 21.71 -16.80
C GLU A 599 -2.29 21.65 -15.34
N VAL A 600 -1.31 21.82 -14.47
CA VAL A 600 -1.47 21.72 -13.02
C VAL A 600 -0.96 22.98 -12.33
N ILE A 601 -1.52 23.32 -11.16
CA ILE A 601 -1.04 24.41 -10.34
C ILE A 601 -0.48 23.82 -9.03
N VAL A 602 0.79 24.05 -8.79
CA VAL A 602 1.46 23.66 -7.54
C VAL A 602 1.49 24.87 -6.62
N HIS A 603 0.75 24.80 -5.52
CA HIS A 603 0.79 25.80 -4.45
C HIS A 603 1.82 25.36 -3.42
N GLN A 604 2.95 26.06 -3.37
CA GLN A 604 4.00 25.83 -2.38
C GLN A 604 3.64 26.39 -1.00
N SER A 605 2.79 27.43 -0.99
CA SER A 605 2.21 28.08 0.18
C SER A 605 0.92 28.80 -0.22
N PRO A 606 0.13 29.36 0.71
CA PRO A 606 -1.08 30.14 0.39
C PRO A 606 -0.86 31.28 -0.60
N THR A 607 0.35 31.80 -0.66
CA THR A 607 0.70 33.00 -1.47
C THR A 607 1.64 32.70 -2.63
N LYS A 608 2.14 31.47 -2.76
CA LYS A 608 3.12 31.09 -3.78
C LYS A 608 2.65 29.89 -4.58
N SER A 609 2.33 30.11 -5.85
CA SER A 609 1.91 29.08 -6.78
C SER A 609 2.71 29.10 -8.07
N ARG A 610 2.77 27.96 -8.74
CA ARG A 610 3.44 27.78 -10.02
C ARG A 610 2.59 26.91 -10.94
N LYS A 611 2.37 27.41 -12.16
CA LYS A 611 1.68 26.66 -13.21
C LYS A 611 2.66 25.77 -13.96
N ILE A 612 2.33 24.49 -14.11
CA ILE A 612 3.15 23.46 -14.73
C ILE A 612 2.37 22.81 -15.87
N LYS A 613 3.03 22.61 -17.00
CA LYS A 613 2.50 21.82 -18.12
C LYS A 613 3.19 20.47 -18.13
N LEU A 614 2.39 19.43 -18.31
CA LEU A 614 2.83 18.05 -18.45
C LEU A 614 2.41 17.53 -19.82
N SER A 615 3.35 16.93 -20.53
CA SER A 615 3.06 16.18 -21.74
C SER A 615 2.35 14.86 -21.41
N PRO A 616 1.69 14.19 -22.37
CA PRO A 616 1.14 12.85 -22.17
C PRO A 616 2.20 11.89 -21.61
N GLY A 617 1.87 11.15 -20.54
CA GLY A 617 2.77 10.18 -19.91
C GLY A 617 3.99 10.77 -19.21
N GLU A 618 4.10 12.09 -19.07
CA GLU A 618 5.29 12.73 -18.48
C GLU A 618 5.28 12.64 -16.95
N LEU A 619 6.41 12.20 -16.38
CA LEU A 619 6.75 12.42 -14.97
C LEU A 619 7.71 13.59 -14.84
N LYS A 620 7.39 14.54 -13.98
CA LYS A 620 8.17 15.75 -13.75
C LYS A 620 8.51 15.95 -12.27
N VAL A 621 9.75 16.29 -11.99
CA VAL A 621 10.25 16.60 -10.64
C VAL A 621 10.28 18.13 -10.49
N ILE A 622 9.56 18.66 -9.50
CA ILE A 622 9.43 20.08 -9.19
C ILE A 622 10.11 20.36 -7.85
N ARG A 623 11.14 21.17 -7.86
CA ARG A 623 11.89 21.61 -6.69
C ARG A 623 11.60 23.06 -6.33
#